data_a719d23ae915cc0802df8b0b25f4edf5
#
_entry.id   a719d23ae915cc0802df8b0b25f4edf5
#
_cell.length_a   1.000
_cell.length_b   1.000
_cell.length_c   1.000
_cell.angle_alpha   90.00
_cell.angle_beta   90.00
_cell.angle_gamma   90.00
#
_symmetry.space_group_name_H-M   'P 1'
#
loop_
_entity.id
_entity.type
_entity.pdbx_description
1 polymer ?
#
loop_
_entity_poly.entity_id
_entity_poly.type
_entity_poly.pdbx_seq_one_letter_code
_entity_poly.pdbx_strand_id
1 'polypeptide(L)'
;MASAGKEFFHKRYKELGGEIAEVKILLTLRVNTLKITAKELIERLEKLGVKLERIPYTKNGYAVKQSKFSIGAITEYLLGYYYMQEAAAQLPVEILDPKPTDVILDACAAPGGKTTQIAQHMNNQGTIIAYELKPHRIPSLITNLERCGVKNTTVFEGNAVMASRLGIQFDKILLDAPCAGNYLTEPGWFEKRTLEGIQTSSNIQRRLLYDCVNMLKPGGQLIYSTCSLEPEENELNIQWALENLPIRLEKVNLAIGDPGLTNVFGRKLHPDIALCKRFWPHKTKTEGFFIAKMVKQ
;
A
#
# COMPACT_ATOMS: atom_id res chain seq x y z
N MET A 1 -17.94 -4.93 22.86
CA MET A 1 -17.61 -6.36 22.86
C MET A 1 -16.19 -6.53 23.34
N ALA A 2 -15.87 -7.67 24.00
CA ALA A 2 -14.50 -7.95 24.42
C ALA A 2 -13.59 -8.13 23.20
N SER A 3 -12.32 -7.68 23.28
CA SER A 3 -11.30 -7.94 22.27
C SER A 3 -11.11 -9.44 22.09
N ALA A 4 -10.75 -9.88 20.89
CA ALA A 4 -10.48 -11.28 20.61
C ALA A 4 -9.19 -11.79 21.29
N GLY A 5 -8.25 -10.88 21.58
CA GLY A 5 -6.99 -11.17 22.27
C GLY A 5 -5.93 -11.84 21.40
N LYS A 6 -4.67 -11.82 21.87
CA LYS A 6 -3.50 -12.34 21.14
C LYS A 6 -3.60 -13.84 20.82
N GLU A 7 -4.11 -14.64 21.75
CA GLU A 7 -4.23 -16.10 21.58
C GLU A 7 -5.18 -16.48 20.45
N PHE A 8 -6.30 -15.77 20.34
CA PHE A 8 -7.26 -15.95 19.26
C PHE A 8 -6.64 -15.70 17.89
N PHE A 9 -5.94 -14.57 17.71
CA PHE A 9 -5.28 -14.24 16.44
C PHE A 9 -4.11 -15.17 16.14
N HIS A 10 -3.37 -15.65 17.17
CA HIS A 10 -2.31 -16.62 17.00
C HIS A 10 -2.85 -17.93 16.41
N LYS A 11 -3.95 -18.47 16.95
CA LYS A 11 -4.61 -19.67 16.43
C LYS A 11 -5.07 -19.47 14.99
N ARG A 12 -5.68 -18.32 14.70
CA ARG A 12 -6.16 -17.94 13.36
C ARG A 12 -5.02 -17.92 12.34
N TYR A 13 -3.93 -17.22 12.65
CA TYR A 13 -2.81 -17.11 11.72
C TYR A 13 -2.13 -18.44 11.49
N LYS A 14 -2.00 -19.27 12.51
CA LYS A 14 -1.45 -20.63 12.39
C LYS A 14 -2.30 -21.49 11.43
N GLU A 15 -3.62 -21.42 11.52
CA GLU A 15 -4.53 -22.13 10.62
C GLU A 15 -4.39 -21.65 9.16
N LEU A 16 -4.08 -20.39 8.95
CA LEU A 16 -3.82 -19.78 7.64
C LEU A 16 -2.38 -20.00 7.13
N GLY A 17 -1.54 -20.73 7.85
CA GLY A 17 -0.13 -20.96 7.49
C GLY A 17 0.82 -19.80 7.82
N GLY A 18 0.36 -18.86 8.64
CA GLY A 18 1.14 -17.76 9.18
C GLY A 18 1.58 -17.98 10.62
N GLU A 19 2.38 -17.05 11.13
CA GLU A 19 2.91 -17.09 12.50
C GLU A 19 3.03 -15.68 13.07
N ILE A 20 2.69 -15.50 14.35
CA ILE A 20 3.00 -14.28 15.09
C ILE A 20 4.41 -14.42 15.64
N ALA A 21 5.36 -13.73 15.05
CA ALA A 21 6.74 -13.69 15.48
C ALA A 21 7.18 -12.27 15.80
N GLU A 22 8.14 -12.14 16.71
CA GLU A 22 8.88 -10.90 16.90
C GLU A 22 9.79 -10.69 15.68
N VAL A 23 9.45 -9.72 14.85
CA VAL A 23 10.22 -9.39 13.65
C VAL A 23 10.73 -7.97 13.78
N LYS A 24 12.04 -7.81 13.69
CA LYS A 24 12.64 -6.49 13.60
C LYS A 24 12.46 -5.95 12.19
N ILE A 25 11.51 -5.05 12.01
CA ILE A 25 11.34 -4.32 10.77
C ILE A 25 12.43 -3.25 10.68
N LEU A 26 13.18 -3.26 9.61
CA LEU A 26 14.18 -2.22 9.37
C LEU A 26 13.48 -0.93 8.92
N LEU A 27 14.01 0.19 9.37
CA LEU A 27 13.63 1.48 8.83
C LEU A 27 14.02 1.54 7.35
N THR A 28 13.10 1.92 6.49
CA THR A 28 13.34 1.96 5.05
C THR A 28 12.97 3.32 4.47
N LEU A 29 13.62 3.67 3.38
CA LEU A 29 13.36 4.87 2.63
C LEU A 29 13.23 4.57 1.14
N ARG A 30 12.52 5.43 0.43
CA ARG A 30 12.46 5.47 -1.01
C ARG A 30 13.14 6.73 -1.52
N VAL A 31 14.15 6.59 -2.38
CA VAL A 31 14.79 7.74 -3.05
C VAL A 31 13.77 8.45 -3.93
N ASN A 32 13.70 9.76 -3.83
CA ASN A 32 12.84 10.58 -4.67
C ASN A 32 13.60 11.03 -5.92
N THR A 33 13.44 10.30 -7.00
CA THR A 33 14.15 10.56 -8.26
C THR A 33 13.66 11.80 -9.02
N LEU A 34 12.61 12.47 -8.54
CA LEU A 34 12.23 13.81 -9.03
C LEU A 34 13.23 14.89 -8.60
N LYS A 35 14.02 14.63 -7.55
CA LYS A 35 14.91 15.65 -6.94
C LYS A 35 16.37 15.25 -6.89
N ILE A 36 16.69 13.98 -6.82
CA ILE A 36 18.06 13.51 -6.64
C ILE A 36 18.24 12.10 -7.22
N THR A 37 19.43 11.80 -7.69
CA THR A 37 19.77 10.40 -8.07
C THR A 37 20.06 9.56 -6.83
N ALA A 38 19.85 8.24 -6.94
CA ALA A 38 20.16 7.32 -5.85
C ALA A 38 21.64 7.40 -5.44
N LYS A 39 22.55 7.51 -6.41
CA LYS A 39 23.99 7.63 -6.17
C LYS A 39 24.32 8.87 -5.29
N GLU A 40 23.82 10.03 -5.71
CA GLU A 40 24.06 11.28 -4.98
C GLU A 40 23.49 11.26 -3.56
N LEU A 41 22.29 10.68 -3.38
CA LEU A 41 21.69 10.56 -2.05
C LEU A 41 22.53 9.64 -1.15
N ILE A 42 22.94 8.47 -1.66
CA ILE A 42 23.77 7.53 -0.90
C ILE A 42 25.06 8.20 -0.46
N GLU A 43 25.79 8.85 -1.38
CA GLU A 43 27.04 9.56 -1.06
C GLU A 43 26.85 10.66 0.01
N ARG A 44 25.72 11.38 -0.03
CA ARG A 44 25.40 12.39 1.00
C ARG A 44 25.15 11.76 2.36
N LEU A 45 24.33 10.70 2.41
CA LEU A 45 23.96 10.02 3.65
C LEU A 45 25.17 9.27 4.26
N GLU A 46 26.05 8.69 3.45
CA GLU A 46 27.30 8.05 3.91
C GLU A 46 28.25 9.06 4.56
N LYS A 47 28.38 10.28 4.01
CA LYS A 47 29.16 11.37 4.63
C LYS A 47 28.63 11.77 6.00
N LEU A 48 27.33 11.57 6.26
CA LEU A 48 26.69 11.77 7.55
C LEU A 48 26.79 10.54 8.47
N GLY A 49 27.42 9.45 8.01
CA GLY A 49 27.57 8.21 8.77
C GLY A 49 26.33 7.29 8.73
N VAL A 50 25.43 7.50 7.80
CA VAL A 50 24.29 6.60 7.55
C VAL A 50 24.71 5.50 6.58
N LYS A 51 24.45 4.23 6.95
CA LYS A 51 24.67 3.09 6.05
C LYS A 51 23.36 2.58 5.50
N LEU A 52 23.25 2.54 4.18
CA LEU A 52 22.11 2.06 3.45
C LEU A 52 22.39 0.71 2.76
N GLU A 53 21.39 -0.13 2.67
CA GLU A 53 21.40 -1.36 1.89
C GLU A 53 20.23 -1.35 0.93
N ARG A 54 20.49 -1.65 -0.35
CA ARG A 54 19.44 -1.67 -1.37
C ARG A 54 18.42 -2.79 -1.09
N ILE A 55 17.14 -2.49 -1.23
CA ILE A 55 16.06 -3.48 -1.17
C ILE A 55 15.89 -4.07 -2.58
N PRO A 56 16.21 -5.36 -2.79
CA PRO A 56 16.36 -5.91 -4.14
C PRO A 56 15.05 -6.01 -4.94
N TYR A 57 13.90 -6.01 -4.26
CA TYR A 57 12.58 -6.16 -4.86
C TYR A 57 11.85 -4.82 -5.04
N THR A 58 12.53 -3.69 -4.84
CA THR A 58 12.02 -2.33 -5.11
C THR A 58 12.94 -1.60 -6.08
N LYS A 59 12.41 -0.64 -6.86
CA LYS A 59 13.23 0.16 -7.79
C LYS A 59 14.14 1.14 -7.07
N ASN A 60 13.63 1.83 -6.04
CA ASN A 60 14.29 2.95 -5.39
C ASN A 60 14.33 2.84 -3.85
N GLY A 61 14.09 1.65 -3.30
CA GLY A 61 14.03 1.41 -1.85
C GLY A 61 15.37 1.02 -1.25
N TYR A 62 15.65 1.56 -0.06
CA TYR A 62 16.83 1.24 0.74
C TYR A 62 16.47 1.03 2.20
N ALA A 63 17.12 0.05 2.84
CA ALA A 63 17.03 -0.19 4.26
C ALA A 63 18.15 0.56 5.00
N VAL A 64 17.83 1.18 6.11
CA VAL A 64 18.80 1.86 6.98
C VAL A 64 19.41 0.83 7.92
N LYS A 65 20.65 0.47 7.66
CA LYS A 65 21.40 -0.50 8.49
C LYS A 65 22.03 0.16 9.71
N GLN A 66 22.42 1.43 9.58
CA GLN A 66 23.06 2.19 10.66
C GLN A 66 22.78 3.68 10.49
N SER A 67 22.41 4.32 11.58
CA SER A 67 22.38 5.78 11.73
C SER A 67 22.58 6.14 13.19
N LYS A 68 23.29 7.23 13.46
CA LYS A 68 23.47 7.79 14.82
C LYS A 68 22.37 8.79 15.20
N PHE A 69 21.48 9.11 14.27
CA PHE A 69 20.41 10.10 14.43
C PHE A 69 19.15 9.68 13.66
N SER A 70 18.06 10.39 13.90
CA SER A 70 16.82 10.17 13.14
C SER A 70 16.97 10.71 11.71
N ILE A 71 16.91 9.84 10.71
CA ILE A 71 16.97 10.28 9.31
C ILE A 71 15.71 11.02 8.86
N GLY A 72 14.63 11.03 9.65
CA GLY A 72 13.45 11.88 9.42
C GLY A 72 13.62 13.34 9.87
N ALA A 73 14.78 13.71 10.46
CA ALA A 73 15.02 15.03 11.01
C ALA A 73 16.22 15.76 10.37
N ILE A 74 16.74 15.26 9.26
CA ILE A 74 17.91 15.85 8.58
C ILE A 74 17.50 16.65 7.33
N THR A 75 18.42 17.49 6.87
CA THR A 75 18.22 18.40 5.73
C THR A 75 17.77 17.65 4.48
N GLU A 76 18.36 16.50 4.17
CA GLU A 76 18.02 15.68 3.00
C GLU A 76 16.57 15.21 3.01
N TYR A 77 16.03 14.90 4.20
CA TYR A 77 14.61 14.61 4.38
C TYR A 77 13.74 15.84 4.15
N LEU A 78 14.08 16.95 4.76
CA LEU A 78 13.35 18.22 4.64
C LEU A 78 13.34 18.73 3.20
N LEU A 79 14.42 18.53 2.45
CA LEU A 79 14.51 18.85 1.02
C LEU A 79 13.70 17.88 0.14
N GLY A 80 13.16 16.79 0.71
CA GLY A 80 12.37 15.81 -0.02
C GLY A 80 13.18 14.91 -0.94
N TYR A 81 14.46 14.69 -0.67
CA TYR A 81 15.33 13.80 -1.44
C TYR A 81 14.94 12.33 -1.27
N TYR A 82 14.22 11.98 -0.22
CA TYR A 82 13.63 10.67 0.01
C TYR A 82 12.35 10.78 0.82
N TYR A 83 11.58 9.70 0.73
CA TYR A 83 10.39 9.46 1.55
C TYR A 83 10.63 8.27 2.48
N MET A 84 10.26 8.42 3.76
CA MET A 84 10.28 7.31 4.71
C MET A 84 9.09 6.40 4.42
N GLN A 85 9.33 5.23 3.86
CA GLN A 85 8.28 4.31 3.43
C GLN A 85 8.71 2.87 3.67
N GLU A 86 7.86 2.09 4.33
CA GLU A 86 8.10 0.69 4.56
C GLU A 86 8.23 -0.06 3.23
N ALA A 87 9.03 -1.13 3.21
CA ALA A 87 9.41 -1.82 2.00
C ALA A 87 8.22 -2.42 1.25
N ALA A 88 7.30 -3.11 1.94
CA ALA A 88 6.09 -3.66 1.32
C ALA A 88 5.15 -2.57 0.83
N ALA A 89 5.06 -1.43 1.54
CA ALA A 89 4.24 -0.29 1.15
C ALA A 89 4.71 0.41 -0.14
N GLN A 90 5.94 0.16 -0.61
CA GLN A 90 6.44 0.65 -1.89
C GLN A 90 5.93 -0.19 -3.08
N LEU A 91 5.57 -1.46 -2.86
CA LEU A 91 5.28 -2.42 -3.92
C LEU A 91 3.99 -2.17 -4.70
N PRO A 92 2.88 -1.69 -4.11
CA PRO A 92 1.66 -1.42 -4.86
C PRO A 92 1.87 -0.49 -6.06
N VAL A 93 2.66 0.57 -5.90
CA VAL A 93 2.97 1.50 -7.00
C VAL A 93 3.94 0.90 -8.02
N GLU A 94 4.88 0.07 -7.58
CA GLU A 94 5.78 -0.67 -8.50
C GLU A 94 4.96 -1.60 -9.43
N ILE A 95 3.89 -2.24 -8.87
CA ILE A 95 3.01 -3.16 -9.62
C ILE A 95 2.02 -2.39 -10.49
N LEU A 96 1.53 -1.23 -10.03
CA LEU A 96 0.66 -0.32 -10.79
C LEU A 96 1.37 0.17 -12.05
N ASP A 97 2.70 0.32 -11.98
CA ASP A 97 3.58 0.76 -13.07
C ASP A 97 3.05 2.01 -13.78
N PRO A 98 2.92 3.15 -13.07
CA PRO A 98 2.38 4.39 -13.61
C PRO A 98 3.17 4.88 -14.84
N LYS A 99 2.46 5.33 -15.87
CA LYS A 99 3.07 5.90 -17.09
C LYS A 99 2.81 7.41 -17.17
N PRO A 100 3.71 8.18 -17.83
CA PRO A 100 3.57 9.63 -17.95
C PRO A 100 2.26 10.12 -18.60
N THR A 101 1.57 9.25 -19.32
CA THR A 101 0.31 9.58 -20.02
C THR A 101 -0.95 9.20 -19.24
N ASP A 102 -0.80 8.47 -18.12
CA ASP A 102 -1.94 7.94 -17.37
C ASP A 102 -2.72 9.04 -16.63
N VAL A 103 -4.00 8.82 -16.49
CA VAL A 103 -4.88 9.50 -15.52
C VAL A 103 -5.13 8.51 -14.38
N ILE A 104 -4.61 8.81 -13.19
CA ILE A 104 -4.59 7.88 -12.05
C ILE A 104 -5.41 8.42 -10.90
N LEU A 105 -6.20 7.55 -10.25
CA LEU A 105 -6.84 7.82 -8.97
C LEU A 105 -6.03 7.15 -7.85
N ASP A 106 -5.63 7.93 -6.85
CA ASP A 106 -5.22 7.44 -5.55
C ASP A 106 -6.39 7.61 -4.57
N ALA A 107 -7.08 6.51 -4.28
CA ALA A 107 -8.38 6.54 -3.61
C ALA A 107 -8.30 6.78 -2.09
N CYS A 108 -7.13 6.58 -1.46
CA CYS A 108 -6.88 6.75 -0.02
C CYS A 108 -5.47 7.30 0.21
N ALA A 109 -5.26 8.56 -0.19
CA ALA A 109 -3.95 9.11 -0.51
C ALA A 109 -3.04 9.42 0.70
N ALA A 110 -3.62 9.86 1.84
CA ALA A 110 -2.79 10.33 2.95
C ALA A 110 -2.04 9.17 3.65
N PRO A 111 -0.81 9.43 4.06
CA PRO A 111 -0.08 10.70 4.13
C PRO A 111 0.70 11.10 2.87
N GLY A 112 0.51 10.44 1.71
CA GLY A 112 1.12 10.83 0.44
C GLY A 112 2.32 9.97 0.00
N GLY A 113 2.63 8.89 0.73
CA GLY A 113 3.76 8.03 0.39
C GLY A 113 3.61 7.38 -0.99
N LYS A 114 2.42 6.82 -1.27
CA LYS A 114 2.12 6.19 -2.56
C LYS A 114 1.82 7.24 -3.65
N THR A 115 1.12 8.32 -3.32
CA THR A 115 0.86 9.43 -4.24
C THR A 115 2.16 10.05 -4.78
N THR A 116 3.13 10.34 -3.89
CA THR A 116 4.45 10.86 -4.29
C THR A 116 5.24 9.84 -5.11
N GLN A 117 5.05 8.54 -4.87
CA GLN A 117 5.68 7.48 -5.65
C GLN A 117 5.06 7.39 -7.06
N ILE A 118 3.75 7.53 -7.19
CA ILE A 118 3.06 7.60 -8.49
C ILE A 118 3.61 8.78 -9.29
N ALA A 119 3.64 9.98 -8.71
CA ALA A 119 4.19 11.18 -9.36
C ALA A 119 5.64 11.01 -9.80
N GLN A 120 6.46 10.33 -8.99
CA GLN A 120 7.85 9.98 -9.29
C GLN A 120 7.95 9.06 -10.52
N HIS A 121 7.14 8.01 -10.60
CA HIS A 121 7.10 7.09 -11.75
C HIS A 121 6.61 7.79 -13.03
N MET A 122 5.68 8.71 -12.88
CA MET A 122 5.15 9.54 -13.98
C MET A 122 6.07 10.70 -14.38
N ASN A 123 7.16 10.93 -13.64
CA ASN A 123 8.06 12.08 -13.84
C ASN A 123 7.29 13.42 -13.84
N ASN A 124 6.32 13.57 -12.95
CA ASN A 124 5.41 14.74 -12.87
C ASN A 124 4.61 15.02 -14.15
N GLN A 125 4.42 14.02 -15.01
CA GLN A 125 3.56 14.12 -16.21
C GLN A 125 2.24 13.38 -15.95
N GLY A 126 1.28 13.51 -16.89
CA GLY A 126 -0.06 12.96 -16.71
C GLY A 126 -0.83 13.63 -15.57
N THR A 127 -1.81 12.93 -15.01
CA THR A 127 -2.69 13.48 -13.98
C THR A 127 -2.91 12.49 -12.85
N ILE A 128 -2.76 12.95 -11.62
CA ILE A 128 -3.10 12.20 -10.41
C ILE A 128 -4.25 12.92 -9.71
N ILE A 129 -5.34 12.19 -9.45
CA ILE A 129 -6.44 12.63 -8.59
C ILE A 129 -6.29 11.89 -7.27
N ALA A 130 -6.12 12.61 -6.17
CA ALA A 130 -5.89 12.05 -4.84
C ALA A 130 -7.05 12.38 -3.91
N TYR A 131 -7.69 11.37 -3.33
CA TYR A 131 -8.76 11.55 -2.35
C TYR A 131 -8.30 11.15 -0.95
N GLU A 132 -8.69 11.94 0.04
CA GLU A 132 -8.54 11.60 1.45
C GLU A 132 -9.84 11.94 2.20
N LEU A 133 -10.40 10.94 2.87
CA LEU A 133 -11.67 11.07 3.60
C LEU A 133 -11.52 11.88 4.89
N LYS A 134 -10.36 11.79 5.56
CA LYS A 134 -10.14 12.35 6.89
C LYS A 134 -9.47 13.73 6.80
N PRO A 135 -10.19 14.85 7.12
CA PRO A 135 -9.65 16.22 6.95
C PRO A 135 -8.32 16.43 7.69
N HIS A 136 -8.19 15.87 8.90
CA HIS A 136 -6.96 16.01 9.71
C HIS A 136 -5.71 15.37 9.09
N ARG A 137 -5.84 14.50 8.06
CA ARG A 137 -4.73 13.87 7.34
C ARG A 137 -4.31 14.64 6.09
N ILE A 138 -5.16 15.54 5.60
CA ILE A 138 -4.88 16.31 4.37
C ILE A 138 -3.65 17.22 4.51
N PRO A 139 -3.43 17.92 5.63
CA PRO A 139 -2.21 18.74 5.77
C PRO A 139 -0.93 17.93 5.59
N SER A 140 -0.86 16.71 6.12
CA SER A 140 0.31 15.85 5.94
C SER A 140 0.48 15.38 4.50
N LEU A 141 -0.62 15.11 3.78
CA LEU A 141 -0.60 14.78 2.36
C LEU A 141 -0.03 15.95 1.55
N ILE A 142 -0.59 17.15 1.71
CA ILE A 142 -0.15 18.35 0.98
C ILE A 142 1.32 18.65 1.26
N THR A 143 1.72 18.70 2.52
CA THR A 143 3.13 18.94 2.91
C THR A 143 4.08 17.92 2.28
N ASN A 144 3.71 16.64 2.22
CA ASN A 144 4.54 15.62 1.60
C ASN A 144 4.61 15.75 0.07
N LEU A 145 3.51 16.11 -0.59
CA LEU A 145 3.50 16.40 -2.04
C LEU A 145 4.43 17.58 -2.37
N GLU A 146 4.31 18.68 -1.64
CA GLU A 146 5.14 19.87 -1.81
C GLU A 146 6.63 19.55 -1.52
N ARG A 147 6.92 18.93 -0.38
CA ARG A 147 8.27 18.53 0.02
C ARG A 147 8.92 17.64 -1.02
N CYS A 148 8.18 16.69 -1.60
CA CYS A 148 8.68 15.79 -2.64
C CYS A 148 8.71 16.42 -4.04
N GLY A 149 8.18 17.63 -4.24
CA GLY A 149 8.18 18.33 -5.52
C GLY A 149 7.19 17.76 -6.53
N VAL A 150 6.05 17.25 -6.06
CA VAL A 150 4.97 16.76 -6.90
C VAL A 150 4.23 17.94 -7.53
N LYS A 151 3.95 17.85 -8.84
CA LYS A 151 3.35 18.94 -9.64
C LYS A 151 2.09 18.54 -10.40
N ASN A 152 1.80 17.25 -10.51
CA ASN A 152 0.73 16.69 -11.36
C ASN A 152 -0.41 16.08 -10.56
N THR A 153 -0.59 16.49 -9.28
CA THR A 153 -1.59 15.93 -8.37
C THR A 153 -2.59 16.98 -7.93
N THR A 154 -3.89 16.67 -8.05
CA THR A 154 -4.98 17.44 -7.43
C THR A 154 -5.52 16.65 -6.23
N VAL A 155 -5.59 17.31 -5.08
CA VAL A 155 -6.07 16.71 -3.81
C VAL A 155 -7.51 17.13 -3.55
N PHE A 156 -8.36 16.16 -3.25
CA PHE A 156 -9.75 16.35 -2.83
C PHE A 156 -9.99 15.79 -1.43
N GLU A 157 -10.67 16.57 -0.61
CA GLU A 157 -11.25 16.09 0.65
C GLU A 157 -12.55 15.34 0.36
N GLY A 158 -12.67 14.12 0.89
CA GLY A 158 -13.89 13.35 0.79
C GLY A 158 -13.69 11.89 0.43
N ASN A 159 -14.80 11.20 0.23
CA ASN A 159 -14.79 9.81 -0.19
C ASN A 159 -14.42 9.72 -1.68
N ALA A 160 -13.52 8.80 -2.02
CA ALA A 160 -13.08 8.57 -3.40
C ALA A 160 -14.22 8.27 -4.39
N VAL A 161 -15.36 7.77 -3.92
CA VAL A 161 -16.56 7.61 -4.77
C VAL A 161 -16.98 8.91 -5.45
N MET A 162 -16.67 10.07 -4.85
CA MET A 162 -16.97 11.38 -5.41
C MET A 162 -16.17 11.68 -6.70
N ALA A 163 -15.09 10.92 -6.96
CA ALA A 163 -14.34 11.06 -8.21
C ALA A 163 -15.19 10.73 -9.45
N SER A 164 -16.25 9.92 -9.30
CA SER A 164 -17.24 9.67 -10.36
C SER A 164 -17.93 10.94 -10.87
N ARG A 165 -18.04 11.98 -10.02
CA ARG A 165 -18.64 13.27 -10.38
C ARG A 165 -17.74 14.13 -11.29
N LEU A 166 -16.47 13.77 -11.43
CA LEU A 166 -15.54 14.46 -12.34
C LEU A 166 -15.84 14.15 -13.82
N GLY A 167 -16.69 13.14 -14.10
CA GLY A 167 -17.03 12.74 -15.47
C GLY A 167 -15.87 12.14 -16.26
N ILE A 168 -14.81 11.71 -15.59
CA ILE A 168 -13.63 11.09 -16.20
C ILE A 168 -13.52 9.62 -15.80
N GLN A 169 -12.89 8.81 -16.65
CA GLN A 169 -12.49 7.45 -16.35
C GLN A 169 -10.97 7.38 -16.19
N PHE A 170 -10.53 6.51 -15.30
CA PHE A 170 -9.12 6.36 -14.97
C PHE A 170 -8.47 5.21 -15.74
N ASP A 171 -7.23 5.43 -16.17
CA ASP A 171 -6.39 4.36 -16.73
C ASP A 171 -5.99 3.37 -15.64
N LYS A 172 -5.66 3.92 -14.46
CA LYS A 172 -5.23 3.15 -13.30
C LYS A 172 -5.82 3.71 -12.01
N ILE A 173 -6.06 2.81 -11.07
CA ILE A 173 -6.51 3.18 -9.71
C ILE A 173 -5.63 2.47 -8.69
N LEU A 174 -5.15 3.22 -7.71
CA LEU A 174 -4.58 2.69 -6.49
C LEU A 174 -5.63 2.78 -5.38
N LEU A 175 -6.02 1.61 -4.85
CA LEU A 175 -6.84 1.50 -3.65
C LEU A 175 -6.00 0.86 -2.54
N ASP A 176 -5.20 1.71 -1.86
CA ASP A 176 -4.56 1.33 -0.60
C ASP A 176 -5.58 1.49 0.51
N ALA A 177 -6.36 0.42 0.72
CA ALA A 177 -7.62 0.50 1.41
C ALA A 177 -7.45 0.74 2.93
N PRO A 178 -8.32 1.55 3.56
CA PRO A 178 -8.34 1.66 5.01
C PRO A 178 -8.62 0.28 5.59
N CYS A 179 -7.80 -0.17 6.53
CA CYS A 179 -7.84 -1.52 7.06
C CYS A 179 -7.58 -1.58 8.57
N ALA A 180 -7.72 -2.76 9.17
CA ALA A 180 -7.45 -2.99 10.58
C ALA A 180 -5.97 -2.83 10.96
N GLY A 181 -5.05 -2.76 9.99
CA GLY A 181 -3.61 -2.79 10.24
C GLY A 181 -3.13 -4.16 10.69
N ASN A 182 -2.00 -4.21 11.36
CA ASN A 182 -1.45 -5.44 11.93
C ASN A 182 -0.68 -5.17 13.24
N TYR A 183 -0.33 -6.24 13.94
CA TYR A 183 0.29 -6.20 15.27
C TYR A 183 1.70 -5.58 15.31
N LEU A 184 2.37 -5.41 14.17
CA LEU A 184 3.69 -4.76 14.10
C LEU A 184 3.58 -3.24 13.96
N THR A 185 2.46 -2.75 13.43
CA THR A 185 2.27 -1.33 13.13
C THR A 185 1.58 -0.56 14.26
N GLU A 186 0.85 -1.26 15.12
CA GLU A 186 0.08 -0.63 16.20
C GLU A 186 0.30 -1.34 17.55
N PRO A 187 0.87 -0.67 18.56
CA PRO A 187 0.95 -1.22 19.92
C PRO A 187 -0.45 -1.53 20.47
N GLY A 188 -0.59 -2.73 21.05
CA GLY A 188 -1.87 -3.19 21.60
C GLY A 188 -2.91 -3.53 20.53
N TRP A 189 -2.48 -3.86 19.32
CA TRP A 189 -3.36 -4.21 18.20
C TRP A 189 -4.33 -5.36 18.57
N PHE A 190 -3.83 -6.42 19.20
CA PHE A 190 -4.63 -7.60 19.59
C PHE A 190 -5.75 -7.27 20.56
N GLU A 191 -5.52 -6.32 21.47
CA GLU A 191 -6.48 -5.89 22.48
C GLU A 191 -7.53 -4.93 21.94
N LYS A 192 -7.24 -4.27 20.82
CA LYS A 192 -8.11 -3.27 20.19
C LYS A 192 -8.99 -3.84 19.08
N ARG A 193 -8.64 -4.99 18.52
CA ARG A 193 -9.34 -5.54 17.34
C ARG A 193 -10.38 -6.59 17.71
N THR A 194 -11.49 -6.55 16.98
CA THR A 194 -12.57 -7.53 17.04
C THR A 194 -12.87 -8.02 15.62
N LEU A 195 -13.41 -9.24 15.49
CA LEU A 195 -13.83 -9.76 14.18
C LEU A 195 -14.92 -8.90 13.54
N GLU A 196 -15.83 -8.35 14.36
CA GLU A 196 -16.88 -7.45 13.87
C GLU A 196 -16.28 -6.17 13.28
N GLY A 197 -15.27 -5.58 13.94
CA GLY A 197 -14.56 -4.42 13.43
C GLY A 197 -13.82 -4.72 12.11
N ILE A 198 -13.19 -5.89 12.00
CA ILE A 198 -12.54 -6.36 10.77
C ILE A 198 -13.59 -6.55 9.65
N GLN A 199 -14.74 -7.16 9.97
CA GLN A 199 -15.82 -7.32 9.00
C GLN A 199 -16.41 -5.98 8.55
N THR A 200 -16.52 -5.02 9.46
CA THR A 200 -16.97 -3.65 9.13
C THR A 200 -15.99 -2.98 8.16
N SER A 201 -14.68 -3.10 8.41
CA SER A 201 -13.65 -2.60 7.49
C SER A 201 -13.74 -3.28 6.12
N SER A 202 -13.89 -4.61 6.10
CA SER A 202 -14.08 -5.39 4.87
C SER A 202 -15.28 -4.89 4.04
N ASN A 203 -16.42 -4.60 4.67
CA ASN A 203 -17.60 -4.07 3.97
C ASN A 203 -17.35 -2.68 3.36
N ILE A 204 -16.62 -1.80 4.06
CA ILE A 204 -16.18 -0.50 3.53
C ILE A 204 -15.28 -0.70 2.31
N GLN A 205 -14.33 -1.61 2.41
CA GLN A 205 -13.39 -1.92 1.33
C GLN A 205 -14.10 -2.47 0.08
N ARG A 206 -15.10 -3.35 0.24
CA ARG A 206 -15.92 -3.83 -0.88
C ARG A 206 -16.67 -2.71 -1.59
N ARG A 207 -17.20 -1.77 -0.82
CA ARG A 207 -17.84 -0.58 -1.38
C ARG A 207 -16.86 0.25 -2.21
N LEU A 208 -15.66 0.50 -1.66
CA LEU A 208 -14.61 1.22 -2.37
C LEU A 208 -14.15 0.46 -3.63
N LEU A 209 -14.00 -0.87 -3.58
CA LEU A 209 -13.70 -1.71 -4.73
C LEU A 209 -14.74 -1.56 -5.84
N TYR A 210 -16.04 -1.66 -5.48
CA TYR A 210 -17.14 -1.47 -6.43
C TYR A 210 -17.06 -0.10 -7.12
N ASP A 211 -16.92 0.96 -6.34
CA ASP A 211 -16.87 2.33 -6.86
C ASP A 211 -15.63 2.54 -7.74
N CYS A 212 -14.46 2.05 -7.31
CA CYS A 212 -13.22 2.15 -8.08
C CYS A 212 -13.29 1.40 -9.42
N VAL A 213 -13.82 0.17 -9.44
CA VAL A 213 -13.94 -0.60 -10.70
C VAL A 213 -14.88 0.11 -11.68
N ASN A 214 -15.96 0.73 -11.20
CA ASN A 214 -16.88 1.47 -12.07
C ASN A 214 -16.21 2.70 -12.71
N MET A 215 -15.27 3.33 -12.03
CA MET A 215 -14.53 4.51 -12.53
C MET A 215 -13.35 4.15 -13.46
N LEU A 216 -12.96 2.88 -13.56
CA LEU A 216 -11.92 2.45 -14.50
C LEU A 216 -12.41 2.48 -15.95
N LYS A 217 -11.52 2.79 -16.89
CA LYS A 217 -11.69 2.51 -18.31
C LYS A 217 -11.78 0.97 -18.53
N PRO A 218 -12.45 0.50 -19.59
CA PRO A 218 -12.28 -0.90 -20.03
C PRO A 218 -10.79 -1.22 -20.25
N GLY A 219 -10.31 -2.34 -19.72
CA GLY A 219 -8.89 -2.68 -19.72
C GLY A 219 -8.04 -1.93 -18.69
N GLY A 220 -8.60 -0.97 -17.96
CA GLY A 220 -7.91 -0.23 -16.89
C GLY A 220 -7.53 -1.12 -15.71
N GLN A 221 -6.49 -0.72 -14.98
CA GLN A 221 -5.91 -1.51 -13.89
C GLN A 221 -6.23 -0.94 -12.51
N LEU A 222 -6.54 -1.81 -11.56
CA LEU A 222 -6.68 -1.48 -10.15
C LEU A 222 -5.69 -2.31 -9.32
N ILE A 223 -4.90 -1.61 -8.51
CA ILE A 223 -4.13 -2.27 -7.44
C ILE A 223 -4.87 -2.05 -6.14
N TYR A 224 -5.29 -3.18 -5.54
CA TYR A 224 -5.83 -3.23 -4.20
C TYR A 224 -4.72 -3.64 -3.24
N SER A 225 -4.54 -2.90 -2.14
CA SER A 225 -3.59 -3.25 -1.10
C SER A 225 -4.12 -2.94 0.29
N THR A 226 -3.66 -3.71 1.27
CA THR A 226 -3.90 -3.46 2.70
C THR A 226 -2.64 -3.77 3.49
N CYS A 227 -2.47 -3.12 4.64
CA CYS A 227 -1.48 -3.53 5.64
C CYS A 227 -2.08 -4.51 6.67
N SER A 228 -3.19 -5.15 6.37
CA SER A 228 -3.86 -6.14 7.21
C SER A 228 -3.39 -7.57 6.91
N LEU A 229 -3.40 -8.42 7.94
CA LEU A 229 -3.20 -9.87 7.80
C LEU A 229 -4.53 -10.66 7.77
N GLU A 230 -5.66 -9.97 7.93
CA GLU A 230 -6.95 -10.62 8.02
C GLU A 230 -7.50 -11.00 6.63
N PRO A 231 -7.90 -12.27 6.43
CA PRO A 231 -8.39 -12.71 5.12
C PRO A 231 -9.72 -12.06 4.74
N GLU A 232 -10.52 -11.59 5.71
CA GLU A 232 -11.76 -10.83 5.47
C GLU A 232 -11.50 -9.56 4.68
N GLU A 233 -10.39 -8.89 4.97
CA GLU A 233 -9.97 -7.65 4.31
C GLU A 233 -9.17 -7.93 3.03
N ASN A 234 -8.71 -9.15 2.82
CA ASN A 234 -7.81 -9.56 1.76
C ASN A 234 -8.50 -10.55 0.80
N GLU A 235 -8.21 -11.84 0.92
CA GLU A 235 -8.67 -12.87 -0.04
C GLU A 235 -10.19 -12.97 -0.15
N LEU A 236 -10.92 -12.79 0.96
CA LEU A 236 -12.40 -12.84 0.93
C LEU A 236 -13.00 -11.61 0.24
N ASN A 237 -12.31 -10.45 0.28
CA ASN A 237 -12.71 -9.29 -0.52
C ASN A 237 -12.41 -9.50 -2.01
N ILE A 238 -11.29 -10.14 -2.35
CA ILE A 238 -10.95 -10.46 -3.74
C ILE A 238 -11.91 -11.52 -4.29
N GLN A 239 -12.26 -12.54 -3.49
CA GLN A 239 -13.30 -13.52 -3.85
C GLN A 239 -14.63 -12.82 -4.17
N TRP A 240 -15.07 -11.92 -3.28
CA TRP A 240 -16.28 -11.14 -3.50
C TRP A 240 -16.19 -10.29 -4.78
N ALA A 241 -15.03 -9.67 -5.04
CA ALA A 241 -14.83 -8.86 -6.24
C ALA A 241 -14.93 -9.69 -7.54
N LEU A 242 -14.35 -10.89 -7.55
CA LEU A 242 -14.47 -11.83 -8.68
C LEU A 242 -15.92 -12.30 -8.95
N GLU A 243 -16.71 -12.43 -7.88
CA GLU A 243 -18.11 -12.85 -7.98
C GLU A 243 -19.07 -11.72 -8.40
N ASN A 244 -18.73 -10.45 -8.15
CA ASN A 244 -19.67 -9.34 -8.23
C ASN A 244 -19.26 -8.20 -9.18
N LEU A 245 -18.00 -8.17 -9.65
CA LEU A 245 -17.47 -7.08 -10.47
C LEU A 245 -16.94 -7.62 -11.81
N PRO A 246 -17.01 -6.82 -12.88
CA PRO A 246 -16.46 -7.19 -14.19
C PRO A 246 -14.94 -7.04 -14.20
N ILE A 247 -14.25 -7.93 -13.48
CA ILE A 247 -12.79 -7.90 -13.36
C ILE A 247 -12.19 -9.30 -13.56
N ARG A 248 -10.93 -9.32 -13.93
CA ARG A 248 -10.05 -10.49 -13.81
C ARG A 248 -8.82 -10.15 -12.99
N LEU A 249 -8.23 -11.14 -12.35
CA LEU A 249 -6.95 -10.98 -11.68
C LEU A 249 -5.79 -11.14 -12.66
N GLU A 250 -4.73 -10.37 -12.43
CA GLU A 250 -3.44 -10.56 -13.06
C GLU A 250 -2.38 -10.91 -12.02
N LYS A 251 -1.38 -11.70 -12.46
CA LYS A 251 -0.30 -12.14 -11.57
C LYS A 251 0.51 -10.94 -11.04
N VAL A 252 0.64 -10.87 -9.73
CA VAL A 252 1.56 -9.97 -9.06
C VAL A 252 2.98 -10.55 -9.12
N ASN A 253 3.79 -10.07 -10.08
CA ASN A 253 5.15 -10.56 -10.32
C ASN A 253 6.13 -9.95 -9.31
N LEU A 254 6.24 -10.56 -8.14
CA LEU A 254 7.20 -10.20 -7.11
C LEU A 254 7.95 -11.46 -6.65
N ALA A 255 9.27 -11.30 -6.42
CA ALA A 255 10.11 -12.36 -5.88
C ALA A 255 9.89 -12.62 -4.39
N ILE A 256 9.15 -11.73 -3.71
CA ILE A 256 8.86 -11.78 -2.28
C ILE A 256 7.35 -11.94 -2.05
N GLY A 257 7.00 -12.52 -0.91
CA GLY A 257 5.61 -12.78 -0.52
C GLY A 257 5.07 -14.12 -1.05
N ASP A 258 4.16 -14.70 -0.27
CA ASP A 258 3.45 -15.92 -0.62
C ASP A 258 2.32 -15.62 -1.63
N PRO A 259 1.84 -16.61 -2.39
CA PRO A 259 0.57 -16.51 -3.11
C PRO A 259 -0.58 -16.20 -2.15
N GLY A 260 -1.64 -15.57 -2.66
CA GLY A 260 -2.89 -15.41 -1.91
C GLY A 260 -3.48 -16.77 -1.54
N LEU A 261 -4.18 -16.83 -0.42
CA LEU A 261 -4.76 -18.06 0.12
C LEU A 261 -5.98 -18.50 -0.71
N THR A 262 -5.94 -19.71 -1.26
CA THR A 262 -7.07 -20.32 -1.97
C THR A 262 -7.94 -21.20 -1.07
N ASN A 263 -7.57 -21.31 0.21
CA ASN A 263 -8.39 -21.92 1.26
C ASN A 263 -8.28 -21.04 2.52
N VAL A 264 -9.42 -20.60 3.02
CA VAL A 264 -9.51 -19.75 4.22
C VAL A 264 -10.47 -20.43 5.19
N PHE A 265 -9.96 -20.94 6.29
CA PHE A 265 -10.73 -21.65 7.33
C PHE A 265 -11.64 -22.74 6.76
N GLY A 266 -11.11 -23.58 5.85
CA GLY A 266 -11.84 -24.66 5.18
C GLY A 266 -12.70 -24.22 3.99
N ARG A 267 -12.92 -22.91 3.78
CA ARG A 267 -13.62 -22.40 2.60
C ARG A 267 -12.66 -22.35 1.40
N LYS A 268 -12.96 -23.10 0.35
CA LYS A 268 -12.26 -23.03 -0.94
C LYS A 268 -12.64 -21.74 -1.66
N LEU A 269 -11.65 -21.02 -2.15
CA LEU A 269 -11.79 -19.78 -2.91
C LEU A 269 -11.42 -19.99 -4.38
N HIS A 270 -11.68 -18.99 -5.21
CA HIS A 270 -11.32 -19.01 -6.63
C HIS A 270 -9.80 -19.23 -6.79
N PRO A 271 -9.35 -20.14 -7.70
CA PRO A 271 -7.93 -20.48 -7.84
C PRO A 271 -7.05 -19.28 -8.23
N ASP A 272 -7.61 -18.32 -8.98
CA ASP A 272 -6.87 -17.12 -9.40
C ASP A 272 -6.45 -16.22 -8.21
N ILE A 273 -7.01 -16.39 -7.01
CA ILE A 273 -6.56 -15.69 -5.81
C ILE A 273 -5.09 -15.97 -5.51
N ALA A 274 -4.56 -17.12 -5.93
CA ALA A 274 -3.13 -17.41 -5.88
C ALA A 274 -2.26 -16.43 -6.69
N LEU A 275 -2.84 -15.65 -7.62
CA LEU A 275 -2.13 -14.60 -8.38
C LEU A 275 -1.82 -13.36 -7.53
N CYS A 276 -2.53 -13.16 -6.41
CA CYS A 276 -2.27 -12.13 -5.41
C CYS A 276 -0.98 -12.43 -4.62
N LYS A 277 -0.53 -11.46 -3.83
CA LYS A 277 0.62 -11.63 -2.92
C LYS A 277 0.23 -11.27 -1.50
N ARG A 278 0.61 -12.17 -0.57
CA ARG A 278 0.48 -12.01 0.87
C ARG A 278 1.86 -11.97 1.52
N PHE A 279 2.06 -11.01 2.40
CA PHE A 279 3.34 -10.80 3.10
C PHE A 279 3.16 -11.15 4.57
N TRP A 280 3.72 -12.29 4.96
CA TRP A 280 3.80 -12.69 6.36
C TRP A 280 5.08 -12.15 6.97
N PRO A 281 5.04 -11.35 8.05
CA PRO A 281 6.23 -10.70 8.62
C PRO A 281 7.37 -11.66 8.95
N HIS A 282 7.05 -12.84 9.49
CA HIS A 282 8.06 -13.85 9.84
C HIS A 282 8.83 -14.39 8.62
N LYS A 283 8.23 -14.39 7.44
CA LYS A 283 8.84 -14.82 6.16
C LYS A 283 9.54 -13.68 5.42
N THR A 284 8.86 -12.56 5.30
CA THR A 284 9.31 -11.45 4.42
C THR A 284 10.21 -10.43 5.09
N LYS A 285 10.21 -10.38 6.44
CA LYS A 285 10.89 -9.35 7.24
C LYS A 285 10.42 -7.93 6.90
N THR A 286 9.18 -7.82 6.41
CA THR A 286 8.43 -6.58 6.17
C THR A 286 7.24 -6.53 7.12
N GLU A 287 6.52 -5.40 7.15
CA GLU A 287 5.19 -5.36 7.74
C GLU A 287 4.24 -6.35 7.04
N GLY A 288 3.18 -6.76 7.75
CA GLY A 288 2.12 -7.56 7.15
C GLY A 288 1.45 -6.77 6.01
N PHE A 289 1.29 -7.41 4.85
CA PHE A 289 0.76 -6.72 3.68
C PHE A 289 0.02 -7.69 2.74
N PHE A 290 -0.87 -7.14 1.92
CA PHE A 290 -1.54 -7.88 0.85
C PHE A 290 -1.66 -7.02 -0.40
N ILE A 291 -1.50 -7.64 -1.59
CA ILE A 291 -1.61 -6.94 -2.87
C ILE A 291 -2.35 -7.82 -3.87
N ALA A 292 -3.35 -7.24 -4.53
CA ALA A 292 -4.04 -7.82 -5.67
C ALA A 292 -4.00 -6.87 -6.87
N LYS A 293 -3.75 -7.42 -8.06
CA LYS A 293 -3.81 -6.69 -9.33
C LYS A 293 -5.04 -7.14 -10.11
N MET A 294 -5.92 -6.20 -10.40
CA MET A 294 -7.17 -6.40 -11.14
C MET A 294 -7.15 -5.64 -12.45
N VAL A 295 -7.83 -6.17 -13.45
CA VAL A 295 -8.08 -5.50 -14.74
C VAL A 295 -9.57 -5.55 -15.00
N LYS A 296 -10.16 -4.39 -15.35
CA LYS A 296 -11.57 -4.30 -15.75
C LYS A 296 -11.77 -4.96 -17.10
N GLN A 297 -12.77 -5.83 -17.18
CA GLN A 297 -13.21 -6.50 -18.42
C GLN A 297 -14.09 -5.60 -19.28
#